data_dacd5316c1f1327ddeb00d2090ff9de2
#
_entry.id   dacd5316c1f1327ddeb00d2090ff9de2
#
_cell.length_a   1.000
_cell.length_b   1.000
_cell.length_c   1.000
_cell.angle_alpha   90.00
_cell.angle_beta   90.00
_cell.angle_gamma   90.00
#
_symmetry.space_group_name_H-M   'P 1'
#
loop_
_entity.id
_entity.type
_entity.pdbx_description
1 polymer ?
#
loop_
_entity_poly.entity_id
_entity_poly.type
_entity_poly.pdbx_seq_one_letter_code
_entity_poly.pdbx_strand_id
1 'polypeptide(L)'
;MKLLIIRHGESEADILDVHEGRADFELTDRGHSQAECMSEYVNQHYHIDKIYCSTLKRAVQTAKHLQSKTNATLIFDEHLMEFNNGLIAGLKFSVADEKYPRIEVPIHSSVYEQESGLEFRYRAEYMLSKLISDNDEGSTVAVVTHGGMINQLYRSFLRLPVDSEFFFYTGDTGIHEWLVNGNSRVVVRANFVSHQL
;
A
#
# COMPACT_ATOMS: atom_id res chain seq x y z
N MET A 1 7.17 18.03 5.00
CA MET A 1 7.19 16.91 4.02
C MET A 1 5.77 16.51 3.67
N LYS A 2 5.52 16.19 2.39
CA LYS A 2 4.24 15.65 1.91
C LYS A 2 4.42 14.18 1.55
N LEU A 3 3.48 13.31 1.95
CA LEU A 3 3.41 11.91 1.55
C LEU A 3 2.15 11.68 0.72
N LEU A 4 2.33 11.08 -0.46
CA LEU A 4 1.24 10.56 -1.28
C LEU A 4 1.25 9.04 -1.16
N ILE A 5 0.32 8.47 -0.38
CA ILE A 5 0.21 7.03 -0.21
C ILE A 5 -0.80 6.52 -1.23
N ILE A 6 -0.39 5.59 -2.08
CA ILE A 6 -1.12 5.17 -3.28
C ILE A 6 -1.27 3.65 -3.29
N ARG A 7 -2.49 3.15 -3.48
CA ARG A 7 -2.72 1.72 -3.74
C ARG A 7 -2.39 1.40 -5.21
N HIS A 8 -1.89 0.21 -5.49
CA HIS A 8 -1.75 -0.30 -6.86
C HIS A 8 -3.09 -0.31 -7.61
N GLY A 9 -3.06 -0.37 -8.94
CA GLY A 9 -4.22 -0.55 -9.80
C GLY A 9 -4.83 -1.96 -9.68
N GLU A 10 -5.99 -2.18 -10.31
CA GLU A 10 -6.64 -3.49 -10.37
C GLU A 10 -5.67 -4.59 -10.82
N SER A 11 -5.64 -5.71 -10.10
CA SER A 11 -4.79 -6.86 -10.39
C SER A 11 -5.59 -8.05 -10.92
N GLU A 12 -4.89 -9.05 -11.48
CA GLU A 12 -5.50 -10.30 -11.90
C GLU A 12 -6.20 -11.02 -10.74
N ALA A 13 -5.73 -10.86 -9.50
CA ALA A 13 -6.35 -11.46 -8.31
C ALA A 13 -7.77 -10.96 -8.07
N ASP A 14 -8.05 -9.68 -8.36
CA ASP A 14 -9.38 -9.09 -8.22
C ASP A 14 -10.39 -9.77 -9.18
N ILE A 15 -9.93 -10.18 -10.39
CA ILE A 15 -10.77 -10.90 -11.37
C ILE A 15 -10.90 -12.38 -11.00
N LEU A 16 -9.84 -13.00 -10.49
CA LEU A 16 -9.80 -14.42 -10.17
C LEU A 16 -10.54 -14.79 -8.87
N ASP A 17 -10.94 -13.79 -8.08
CA ASP A 17 -11.59 -13.94 -6.77
C ASP A 17 -10.76 -14.80 -5.81
N VAL A 18 -9.49 -14.41 -5.65
CA VAL A 18 -8.51 -15.12 -4.82
C VAL A 18 -7.94 -14.23 -3.72
N HIS A 19 -7.41 -14.85 -2.67
CA HIS A 19 -6.59 -14.17 -1.67
C HIS A 19 -5.27 -13.71 -2.29
N GLU A 20 -5.12 -12.42 -2.48
CA GLU A 20 -3.94 -11.86 -3.10
C GLU A 20 -2.71 -11.92 -2.18
N GLY A 21 -2.71 -11.17 -1.09
CA GLY A 21 -1.58 -11.09 -0.15
C GLY A 21 -0.24 -10.90 -0.86
N ARG A 22 0.69 -11.83 -0.65
CA ARG A 22 2.00 -11.85 -1.34
C ARG A 22 2.04 -12.72 -2.59
N ALA A 23 0.92 -13.28 -3.06
CA ALA A 23 0.84 -13.86 -4.39
C ALA A 23 1.10 -12.75 -5.42
N ASP A 24 1.99 -13.03 -6.38
CA ASP A 24 2.63 -11.98 -7.20
C ASP A 24 1.93 -11.82 -8.55
N PHE A 25 0.66 -11.42 -8.50
CA PHE A 25 -0.19 -11.12 -9.65
C PHE A 25 0.21 -9.80 -10.34
N GLU A 26 -0.04 -9.73 -11.64
CA GLU A 26 0.16 -8.53 -12.46
C GLU A 26 -1.08 -7.63 -12.46
N LEU A 27 -0.93 -6.40 -12.97
CA LEU A 27 -2.08 -5.54 -13.24
C LEU A 27 -2.88 -6.09 -14.41
N THR A 28 -4.21 -5.88 -14.37
CA THR A 28 -5.06 -6.04 -15.56
C THR A 28 -4.85 -4.88 -16.53
N ASP A 29 -5.40 -4.98 -17.76
CA ASP A 29 -5.42 -3.85 -18.70
C ASP A 29 -6.11 -2.62 -18.08
N ARG A 30 -7.18 -2.85 -17.31
CA ARG A 30 -7.84 -1.80 -16.54
C ARG A 30 -6.93 -1.22 -15.46
N GLY A 31 -6.21 -2.07 -14.72
CA GLY A 31 -5.23 -1.64 -13.72
C GLY A 31 -4.13 -0.77 -14.33
N HIS A 32 -3.64 -1.11 -15.52
CA HIS A 32 -2.69 -0.28 -16.26
C HIS A 32 -3.30 1.08 -16.63
N SER A 33 -4.54 1.11 -17.12
CA SER A 33 -5.24 2.36 -17.45
C SER A 33 -5.46 3.23 -16.21
N GLN A 34 -5.84 2.63 -15.08
CA GLN A 34 -5.98 3.33 -13.79
C GLN A 34 -4.65 3.93 -13.34
N ALA A 35 -3.56 3.17 -13.46
CA ALA A 35 -2.22 3.63 -13.09
C ALA A 35 -1.73 4.79 -13.98
N GLU A 36 -2.05 4.77 -15.26
CA GLU A 36 -1.75 5.86 -16.20
C GLU A 36 -2.50 7.14 -15.81
N CYS A 37 -3.84 7.08 -15.61
CA CYS A 37 -4.65 8.23 -15.21
C CYS A 37 -4.17 8.81 -13.85
N MET A 38 -3.88 7.96 -12.89
CA MET A 38 -3.31 8.36 -11.59
C MET A 38 -1.99 9.08 -11.77
N SER A 39 -1.10 8.56 -12.61
CA SER A 39 0.23 9.12 -12.84
C SER A 39 0.16 10.48 -13.52
N GLU A 40 -0.74 10.66 -14.48
CA GLU A 40 -1.00 11.95 -15.12
C GLU A 40 -1.51 12.98 -14.13
N TYR A 41 -2.50 12.60 -13.29
CA TYR A 41 -3.01 13.48 -12.26
C TYR A 41 -1.91 13.91 -11.28
N VAL A 42 -1.10 12.96 -10.79
CA VAL A 42 -0.03 13.26 -9.84
C VAL A 42 1.01 14.20 -10.48
N ASN A 43 1.43 13.92 -11.72
CA ASN A 43 2.41 14.77 -12.42
C ASN A 43 1.90 16.20 -12.67
N GLN A 44 0.60 16.39 -12.88
CA GLN A 44 0.02 17.72 -13.09
C GLN A 44 -0.11 18.53 -11.79
N HIS A 45 -0.24 17.88 -10.63
CA HIS A 45 -0.57 18.54 -9.37
C HIS A 45 0.56 18.53 -8.34
N TYR A 46 1.58 17.69 -8.52
CA TYR A 46 2.66 17.50 -7.56
C TYR A 46 4.02 17.42 -8.25
N HIS A 47 5.03 17.99 -7.62
CA HIS A 47 6.42 17.67 -7.94
C HIS A 47 6.85 16.52 -7.03
N ILE A 48 7.19 15.36 -7.58
CA ILE A 48 7.60 14.18 -6.81
C ILE A 48 9.11 14.06 -6.79
N ASP A 49 9.68 14.04 -5.58
CA ASP A 49 11.14 13.89 -5.40
C ASP A 49 11.57 12.43 -5.42
N LYS A 50 10.81 11.55 -4.74
CA LYS A 50 11.09 10.12 -4.66
C LYS A 50 9.80 9.31 -4.68
N ILE A 51 9.91 8.09 -5.20
CA ILE A 51 8.85 7.07 -5.17
C ILE A 51 9.38 5.86 -4.39
N TYR A 52 8.79 5.54 -3.25
CA TYR A 52 9.00 4.25 -2.58
C TYR A 52 7.93 3.27 -3.05
N CYS A 53 8.31 2.03 -3.30
CA CYS A 53 7.41 1.05 -3.91
C CYS A 53 7.58 -0.32 -3.28
N SER A 54 6.47 -1.01 -3.06
CA SER A 54 6.46 -2.45 -2.79
C SER A 54 7.14 -3.21 -3.92
N THR A 55 7.74 -4.36 -3.60
CA THR A 55 8.40 -5.24 -4.56
C THR A 55 7.44 -6.15 -5.32
N LEU A 56 6.15 -6.21 -4.97
CA LEU A 56 5.14 -7.01 -5.67
C LEU A 56 4.79 -6.40 -7.03
N LYS A 57 4.65 -7.24 -8.06
CA LYS A 57 4.49 -6.85 -9.47
C LYS A 57 3.45 -5.76 -9.70
N ARG A 58 2.25 -5.89 -9.17
CA ARG A 58 1.16 -4.92 -9.34
C ARG A 58 1.52 -3.52 -8.82
N ALA A 59 2.24 -3.44 -7.71
CA ALA A 59 2.74 -2.16 -7.19
C ALA A 59 3.89 -1.63 -8.04
N VAL A 60 4.82 -2.51 -8.45
CA VAL A 60 5.93 -2.15 -9.34
C VAL A 60 5.43 -1.61 -10.68
N GLN A 61 4.43 -2.27 -11.29
CA GLN A 61 3.84 -1.83 -12.55
C GLN A 61 3.15 -0.46 -12.38
N THR A 62 2.38 -0.28 -11.31
CA THR A 62 1.76 1.02 -10.97
C THR A 62 2.83 2.12 -10.78
N ALA A 63 3.88 1.84 -10.02
CA ALA A 63 4.95 2.80 -9.75
C ALA A 63 5.76 3.17 -11.00
N LYS A 64 5.92 2.25 -11.95
CA LYS A 64 6.59 2.53 -13.23
C LYS A 64 5.81 3.53 -14.09
N HIS A 65 4.47 3.48 -14.10
CA HIS A 65 3.65 4.53 -14.74
C HIS A 65 3.95 5.88 -14.11
N LEU A 66 3.94 5.96 -12.76
CA LEU A 66 4.23 7.21 -12.07
C LEU A 66 5.66 7.71 -12.32
N GLN A 67 6.65 6.81 -12.29
CA GLN A 67 8.04 7.14 -12.58
C GLN A 67 8.20 7.72 -13.99
N SER A 68 7.55 7.11 -14.98
CA SER A 68 7.66 7.55 -16.39
C SER A 68 7.17 8.97 -16.62
N LYS A 69 6.22 9.46 -15.80
CA LYS A 69 5.68 10.82 -15.90
C LYS A 69 6.46 11.85 -15.06
N THR A 70 6.97 11.43 -13.89
CA THR A 70 7.59 12.34 -12.92
C THR A 70 9.11 12.40 -13.00
N ASN A 71 9.76 11.41 -13.61
CA ASN A 71 11.21 11.18 -13.58
C ASN A 71 11.83 11.08 -12.17
N ALA A 72 11.00 10.83 -11.14
CA ALA A 72 11.44 10.70 -9.77
C ALA A 72 12.26 9.41 -9.55
N THR A 73 13.13 9.42 -8.55
CA THR A 73 13.90 8.23 -8.18
C THR A 73 12.96 7.17 -7.60
N LEU A 74 12.95 5.97 -8.19
CA LEU A 74 12.16 4.82 -7.74
C LEU A 74 13.01 3.92 -6.84
N ILE A 75 12.51 3.67 -5.62
CA ILE A 75 13.17 2.90 -4.56
C ILE A 75 12.23 1.75 -4.17
N PHE A 76 12.70 0.51 -4.31
CA PHE A 76 11.95 -0.68 -3.90
C PHE A 76 12.24 -1.02 -2.45
N ASP A 77 11.19 -1.37 -1.69
CA ASP A 77 11.31 -1.80 -0.30
C ASP A 77 10.28 -2.89 0.03
N GLU A 78 10.78 -4.05 0.48
CA GLU A 78 9.94 -5.21 0.79
C GLU A 78 9.03 -4.99 2.01
N HIS A 79 9.37 -4.05 2.90
CA HIS A 79 8.50 -3.69 4.02
C HIS A 79 7.18 -3.04 3.57
N LEU A 80 7.09 -2.59 2.31
CA LEU A 80 5.85 -2.10 1.70
C LEU A 80 4.97 -3.19 1.08
N MET A 81 5.40 -4.47 1.09
CA MET A 81 4.56 -5.58 0.62
C MET A 81 3.26 -5.71 1.42
N GLU A 82 2.24 -6.28 0.78
CA GLU A 82 0.96 -6.60 1.42
C GLU A 82 1.16 -7.63 2.56
N PHE A 83 0.11 -7.85 3.33
CA PHE A 83 0.07 -8.88 4.38
C PHE A 83 0.51 -10.23 3.81
N ASN A 84 1.45 -10.86 4.50
CA ASN A 84 1.82 -12.23 4.16
C ASN A 84 0.72 -13.19 4.65
N ASN A 85 -0.14 -13.59 3.75
CA ASN A 85 -1.22 -14.54 4.03
C ASN A 85 -0.81 -16.00 3.87
N GLY A 86 0.51 -16.29 3.79
CA GLY A 86 1.10 -17.63 3.87
C GLY A 86 0.49 -18.62 2.88
N LEU A 87 0.05 -19.77 3.37
CA LEU A 87 -0.53 -20.86 2.57
C LEU A 87 -1.87 -20.49 1.89
N ILE A 88 -2.48 -19.37 2.26
CA ILE A 88 -3.74 -18.89 1.68
C ILE A 88 -3.49 -18.11 0.38
N ALA A 89 -2.26 -17.60 0.17
CA ALA A 89 -1.91 -16.78 -0.97
C ALA A 89 -2.24 -17.46 -2.32
N GLY A 90 -2.98 -16.77 -3.18
CA GLY A 90 -3.37 -17.24 -4.51
C GLY A 90 -4.51 -18.26 -4.53
N LEU A 91 -5.05 -18.66 -3.38
CA LEU A 91 -6.20 -19.56 -3.31
C LEU A 91 -7.52 -18.79 -3.50
N LYS A 92 -8.48 -19.43 -4.16
CA LYS A 92 -9.87 -18.95 -4.17
C LYS A 92 -10.41 -18.89 -2.75
N PHE A 93 -11.24 -17.89 -2.45
CA PHE A 93 -11.80 -17.70 -1.11
C PHE A 93 -12.47 -18.98 -0.58
N SER A 94 -13.30 -19.64 -1.40
CA SER A 94 -13.98 -20.88 -0.99
C SER A 94 -13.01 -22.04 -0.67
N VAL A 95 -11.91 -22.15 -1.39
CA VAL A 95 -10.89 -23.19 -1.15
C VAL A 95 -10.08 -22.88 0.11
N ALA A 96 -9.79 -21.60 0.33
CA ALA A 96 -9.07 -21.14 1.52
C ALA A 96 -9.90 -21.38 2.78
N ASP A 97 -11.17 -21.02 2.77
CA ASP A 97 -12.10 -21.20 3.91
C ASP A 97 -12.26 -22.68 4.30
N GLU A 98 -12.28 -23.59 3.31
CA GLU A 98 -12.37 -25.03 3.55
C GLU A 98 -11.08 -25.59 4.15
N LYS A 99 -9.91 -25.24 3.58
CA LYS A 99 -8.62 -25.82 3.96
C LYS A 99 -7.96 -25.15 5.16
N TYR A 100 -8.17 -23.86 5.30
CA TYR A 100 -7.50 -22.98 6.26
C TYR A 100 -8.52 -22.10 6.98
N PRO A 101 -9.44 -22.69 7.79
CA PRO A 101 -10.50 -21.94 8.46
C PRO A 101 -9.90 -20.85 9.36
N ARG A 102 -10.62 -19.72 9.48
CA ARG A 102 -10.18 -18.61 10.32
C ARG A 102 -10.04 -19.06 11.77
N ILE A 103 -8.86 -18.87 12.34
CA ILE A 103 -8.54 -19.14 13.75
C ILE A 103 -8.14 -17.82 14.39
N GLU A 104 -8.76 -17.51 15.53
CA GLU A 104 -8.32 -16.39 16.36
C GLU A 104 -7.06 -16.77 17.12
N VAL A 105 -6.03 -15.96 16.96
CA VAL A 105 -4.74 -16.12 17.63
C VAL A 105 -4.32 -14.81 18.29
N PRO A 106 -3.48 -14.85 19.34
CA PRO A 106 -2.90 -13.64 19.90
C PRO A 106 -2.15 -12.84 18.84
N ILE A 107 -2.11 -11.51 18.97
CA ILE A 107 -1.56 -10.59 17.98
C ILE A 107 -0.10 -10.86 17.58
N HIS A 108 0.68 -11.51 18.44
CA HIS A 108 2.08 -11.89 18.20
C HIS A 108 2.23 -13.26 17.53
N SER A 109 1.14 -13.97 17.32
CA SER A 109 1.11 -15.32 16.76
C SER A 109 0.48 -15.31 15.37
N SER A 110 0.76 -16.35 14.60
CA SER A 110 0.19 -16.56 13.28
C SER A 110 -0.08 -18.05 13.05
N VAL A 111 -0.90 -18.35 12.05
CA VAL A 111 -1.18 -19.70 11.57
C VAL A 111 -0.91 -19.76 10.06
N TYR A 112 -0.84 -20.94 9.50
CA TYR A 112 -0.76 -21.14 8.04
C TYR A 112 0.39 -20.40 7.35
N GLU A 113 1.53 -20.25 8.03
CA GLU A 113 2.71 -19.51 7.54
C GLU A 113 2.44 -18.01 7.27
N GLN A 114 1.38 -17.47 7.85
CA GLN A 114 1.06 -16.04 7.77
C GLN A 114 2.03 -15.21 8.62
N GLU A 115 2.17 -13.94 8.32
CA GLU A 115 2.76 -13.03 9.30
C GLU A 115 1.74 -12.71 10.41
N SER A 116 2.24 -12.42 11.60
CA SER A 116 1.43 -11.97 12.73
C SER A 116 1.00 -10.51 12.55
N GLY A 117 -0.03 -10.10 13.30
CA GLY A 117 -0.44 -8.70 13.34
C GLY A 117 0.67 -7.75 13.82
N LEU A 118 1.55 -8.21 14.74
CA LEU A 118 2.71 -7.42 15.20
C LEU A 118 3.79 -7.30 14.13
N GLU A 119 4.09 -8.34 13.37
CA GLU A 119 5.06 -8.27 12.28
C GLU A 119 4.58 -7.33 11.18
N PHE A 120 3.29 -7.39 10.81
CA PHE A 120 2.72 -6.47 9.83
C PHE A 120 2.77 -5.01 10.32
N ARG A 121 2.39 -4.76 11.58
CA ARG A 121 2.50 -3.43 12.19
C ARG A 121 3.95 -2.94 12.24
N TYR A 122 4.89 -3.80 12.62
CA TYR A 122 6.31 -3.45 12.67
C TYR A 122 6.81 -2.92 11.33
N ARG A 123 6.45 -3.57 10.20
CA ARG A 123 6.85 -3.13 8.86
C ARG A 123 6.34 -1.72 8.55
N ALA A 124 5.10 -1.41 8.94
CA ALA A 124 4.52 -0.09 8.74
C ALA A 124 5.20 0.99 9.60
N GLU A 125 5.49 0.70 10.88
CA GLU A 125 6.24 1.61 11.76
C GLU A 125 7.64 1.86 11.22
N TYR A 126 8.35 0.81 10.81
CA TYR A 126 9.67 0.90 10.19
C TYR A 126 9.63 1.80 8.95
N MET A 127 8.70 1.55 8.04
CA MET A 127 8.57 2.34 6.81
C MET A 127 8.20 3.79 7.08
N LEU A 128 7.25 4.06 7.97
CA LEU A 128 6.90 5.44 8.31
C LEU A 128 8.09 6.19 8.92
N SER A 129 8.84 5.54 9.81
CA SER A 129 10.06 6.10 10.39
C SER A 129 11.10 6.41 9.30
N LYS A 130 11.35 5.44 8.41
CA LYS A 130 12.29 5.59 7.30
C LYS A 130 11.89 6.71 6.34
N LEU A 131 10.62 6.79 5.94
CA LEU A 131 10.10 7.84 5.08
C LEU A 131 10.34 9.25 5.67
N ILE A 132 10.18 9.37 6.99
CA ILE A 132 10.37 10.66 7.69
C ILE A 132 11.85 10.99 7.86
N SER A 133 12.72 10.00 8.12
CA SER A 133 14.15 10.22 8.38
C SER A 133 14.97 10.44 7.11
N ASP A 134 14.62 9.77 6.01
CA ASP A 134 15.42 9.71 4.78
C ASP A 134 15.05 10.80 3.76
N ASN A 135 14.09 11.67 4.11
CA ASN A 135 13.61 12.73 3.23
C ASN A 135 13.51 14.08 3.93
N ASP A 136 13.80 15.14 3.18
CA ASP A 136 13.80 16.51 3.69
C ASP A 136 12.38 17.01 4.03
N GLU A 137 12.25 17.95 4.96
CA GLU A 137 10.96 18.52 5.40
C GLU A 137 10.14 19.14 4.25
N GLY A 138 10.79 19.66 3.21
CA GLY A 138 10.12 20.27 2.05
C GLY A 138 9.73 19.29 0.95
N SER A 139 10.16 18.03 1.03
CA SER A 139 10.00 17.06 -0.06
C SER A 139 8.57 16.55 -0.19
N THR A 140 8.22 16.11 -1.40
CA THR A 140 7.02 15.32 -1.71
C THR A 140 7.42 13.91 -2.12
N VAL A 141 6.99 12.93 -1.36
CA VAL A 141 7.32 11.52 -1.53
C VAL A 141 6.07 10.73 -1.85
N ALA A 142 6.09 9.98 -2.96
CA ALA A 142 5.04 9.01 -3.27
C ALA A 142 5.41 7.62 -2.70
N VAL A 143 4.40 6.89 -2.24
CA VAL A 143 4.54 5.52 -1.73
C VAL A 143 3.50 4.65 -2.42
N VAL A 144 3.94 3.72 -3.27
CA VAL A 144 3.04 2.81 -3.98
C VAL A 144 3.03 1.46 -3.27
N THR A 145 1.86 1.08 -2.74
CA THR A 145 1.71 -0.09 -1.90
C THR A 145 0.28 -0.70 -2.01
N HIS A 146 -0.23 -1.34 -0.98
CA HIS A 146 -1.41 -2.20 -0.97
C HIS A 146 -2.42 -1.76 0.11
N GLY A 147 -3.66 -2.21 -0.02
CA GLY A 147 -4.75 -1.82 0.87
C GLY A 147 -4.50 -2.13 2.35
N GLY A 148 -4.00 -3.33 2.66
CA GLY A 148 -3.69 -3.72 4.03
C GLY A 148 -2.50 -2.94 4.61
N MET A 149 -1.44 -2.75 3.82
CA MET A 149 -0.28 -1.95 4.24
C MET A 149 -0.66 -0.47 4.44
N ILE A 150 -1.52 0.10 3.59
CA ILE A 150 -2.04 1.47 3.76
C ILE A 150 -2.77 1.59 5.11
N ASN A 151 -3.58 0.59 5.49
CA ASN A 151 -4.25 0.57 6.79
C ASN A 151 -3.24 0.55 7.95
N GLN A 152 -2.17 -0.22 7.85
CA GLN A 152 -1.13 -0.24 8.89
C GLN A 152 -0.35 1.09 8.94
N LEU A 153 -0.05 1.67 7.78
CA LEU A 153 0.58 3.00 7.71
C LEU A 153 -0.32 4.08 8.33
N TYR A 154 -1.65 4.04 8.11
CA TYR A 154 -2.60 4.93 8.78
C TYR A 154 -2.57 4.78 10.30
N ARG A 155 -2.61 3.54 10.79
CA ARG A 155 -2.54 3.27 12.24
C ARG A 155 -1.24 3.79 12.84
N SER A 156 -0.11 3.63 12.15
CA SER A 156 1.19 4.17 12.56
C SER A 156 1.20 5.70 12.50
N PHE A 157 0.70 6.28 11.42
CA PHE A 157 0.65 7.72 11.21
C PHE A 157 -0.22 8.43 12.26
N LEU A 158 -1.37 7.86 12.60
CA LEU A 158 -2.29 8.37 13.61
C LEU A 158 -1.94 7.92 15.04
N ARG A 159 -0.87 7.14 15.22
CA ARG A 159 -0.43 6.59 16.52
C ARG A 159 -1.53 5.79 17.22
N LEU A 160 -2.31 5.03 16.44
CA LEU A 160 -3.36 4.17 16.99
C LEU A 160 -2.76 2.90 17.61
N PRO A 161 -3.43 2.31 18.61
CA PRO A 161 -3.05 1.00 19.14
C PRO A 161 -2.93 -0.06 18.04
N VAL A 162 -2.09 -1.07 18.27
CA VAL A 162 -1.83 -2.14 17.29
C VAL A 162 -3.09 -2.96 17.00
N ASP A 163 -3.93 -3.17 18.02
CA ASP A 163 -5.20 -3.89 18.01
C ASP A 163 -6.39 -3.02 17.61
N SER A 164 -6.14 -1.81 17.11
CA SER A 164 -7.20 -0.91 16.65
C SER A 164 -7.99 -1.52 15.49
N GLU A 165 -9.31 -1.53 15.60
CA GLU A 165 -10.24 -2.06 14.58
C GLU A 165 -10.61 -1.05 13.48
N PHE A 166 -9.98 0.13 13.45
CA PHE A 166 -10.22 1.11 12.39
C PHE A 166 -9.73 0.60 11.04
N PHE A 167 -10.55 0.80 10.02
CA PHE A 167 -10.26 0.44 8.65
C PHE A 167 -10.49 1.65 7.73
N PHE A 168 -9.48 1.94 6.91
CA PHE A 168 -9.54 3.00 5.91
C PHE A 168 -9.68 2.37 4.52
N TYR A 169 -10.83 2.52 3.91
CA TYR A 169 -11.06 2.02 2.56
C TYR A 169 -10.15 2.73 1.54
N THR A 170 -9.57 1.97 0.63
CA THR A 170 -8.77 2.49 -0.46
C THR A 170 -9.13 1.75 -1.75
N GLY A 171 -9.68 2.47 -2.72
CA GLY A 171 -9.91 1.96 -4.08
C GLY A 171 -8.59 1.81 -4.86
N ASP A 172 -8.67 1.16 -6.02
CA ASP A 172 -7.51 1.00 -6.91
C ASP A 172 -6.95 2.37 -7.30
N THR A 173 -5.64 2.51 -7.29
CA THR A 173 -4.92 3.77 -7.47
C THR A 173 -5.39 4.92 -6.58
N GLY A 174 -6.14 4.63 -5.51
CA GLY A 174 -6.59 5.63 -4.54
C GLY A 174 -5.42 6.34 -3.87
N ILE A 175 -5.48 7.67 -3.84
CA ILE A 175 -4.42 8.53 -3.31
C ILE A 175 -4.84 9.07 -1.94
N HIS A 176 -3.95 8.92 -0.95
CA HIS A 176 -4.05 9.60 0.34
C HIS A 176 -2.92 10.63 0.43
N GLU A 177 -3.26 11.86 0.81
CA GLU A 177 -2.29 12.95 0.98
C GLU A 177 -2.12 13.26 2.46
N TRP A 178 -0.90 13.11 2.96
CA TRP A 178 -0.52 13.40 4.34
C TRP A 178 0.55 14.47 4.40
N LEU A 179 0.51 15.29 5.46
CA LEU A 179 1.57 16.24 5.77
C LEU A 179 2.23 15.88 7.09
N VAL A 180 3.56 15.96 7.10
CA VAL A 180 4.41 15.85 8.28
C VAL A 180 5.17 17.16 8.44
N ASN A 181 5.02 17.81 9.60
CA ASN A 181 5.73 19.01 9.96
C ASN A 181 6.21 18.88 11.41
N GLY A 182 7.46 18.50 11.59
CA GLY A 182 7.99 18.09 12.88
C GLY A 182 7.14 16.98 13.50
N ASN A 183 6.55 17.23 14.66
CA ASN A 183 5.66 16.27 15.35
C ASN A 183 4.20 16.31 14.86
N SER A 184 3.83 17.28 14.04
CA SER A 184 2.47 17.43 13.52
C SER A 184 2.24 16.48 12.35
N ARG A 185 1.11 15.80 12.36
CA ARG A 185 0.67 14.85 11.34
C ARG A 185 -0.75 15.20 10.91
N VAL A 186 -0.94 15.47 9.62
CA VAL A 186 -2.23 15.88 9.07
C VAL A 186 -2.61 14.98 7.91
N VAL A 187 -3.80 14.42 7.93
CA VAL A 187 -4.43 13.78 6.77
C VAL A 187 -5.19 14.87 6.01
N VAL A 188 -4.68 15.25 4.84
CA VAL A 188 -5.28 16.29 4.00
C VAL A 188 -6.39 15.70 3.13
N ARG A 189 -6.15 14.50 2.62
CA ARG A 189 -7.08 13.80 1.74
C ARG A 189 -6.98 12.29 1.97
N ALA A 190 -8.10 11.60 1.86
CA ALA A 190 -8.17 10.15 1.94
C ALA A 190 -8.91 9.59 0.72
N ASN A 191 -8.35 8.53 0.14
CA ASN A 191 -8.94 7.74 -0.96
C ASN A 191 -9.45 8.59 -2.14
N PHE A 192 -8.62 9.47 -2.67
CA PHE A 192 -8.96 10.23 -3.86
C PHE A 192 -8.84 9.33 -5.10
N VAL A 193 -9.95 9.12 -5.80
CA VAL A 193 -10.06 8.28 -7.01
C VAL A 193 -10.64 9.02 -8.22
N SER A 194 -10.96 10.32 -8.10
CA SER A 194 -11.58 11.09 -9.18
C SER A 194 -10.68 11.32 -10.41
N HIS A 195 -9.43 10.91 -10.37
CA HIS A 195 -8.53 10.87 -11.51
C HIS A 195 -8.87 9.75 -12.51
N GLN A 196 -9.77 8.82 -12.13
CA GLN A 196 -10.23 7.72 -13.00
C GLN A 196 -11.45 8.09 -13.86
N LEU A 197 -11.97 9.32 -13.73
CA LEU A 197 -13.17 9.81 -14.41
C LEU A 197 -12.83 10.48 -15.74
#